data_60b7ab2f8bd9efc14574d5f1b2b068ac
#
_entry.id   60b7ab2f8bd9efc14574d5f1b2b068ac
#
_cell.length_a   1.000
_cell.length_b   1.000
_cell.length_c   1.000
_cell.angle_alpha   90.00
_cell.angle_beta   90.00
_cell.angle_gamma   90.00
#
_symmetry.space_group_name_H-M   'P 1'
#
loop_
_entity.id
_entity.type
_entity.pdbx_description
1 polymer ?
#
loop_
_entity_poly.entity_id
_entity_poly.type
_entity_poly.pdbx_seq_one_letter_code
_entity_poly.pdbx_strand_id
1 'polypeptide(L)'
;GQNILSETIEVKAGEGFLIEPHTAHMYRADENDPWHYIWIVFTGLSVPSYLRACGLTRNNPVFYPQSYAHAVSSRVREPLRQILGHPDASKAFIIGQLHLFFDGLMENTAVQSKNVTTDINIANVYIAEAMRYIESRYADIRSLDEIAGFCNVTRSHLARLFRSTLHVTLQEYLIN
;
A
#
# COMPACT_ATOMS: atom_id res chain seq x y z
N GLY A 1 -24.04 -10.87 -19.82
CA GLY A 1 -23.99 -10.89 -18.35
C GLY A 1 -22.72 -11.57 -17.91
N GLN A 2 -21.74 -10.82 -17.39
CA GLN A 2 -20.58 -11.40 -16.72
C GLN A 2 -21.04 -11.92 -15.37
N ASN A 3 -20.96 -13.24 -15.18
CA ASN A 3 -21.10 -13.86 -13.86
C ASN A 3 -19.93 -13.42 -13.00
N ILE A 4 -20.15 -12.43 -12.15
CA ILE A 4 -19.22 -12.09 -11.06
C ILE A 4 -19.47 -13.16 -10.00
N LEU A 5 -18.69 -14.23 -10.02
CA LEU A 5 -18.57 -15.14 -8.90
C LEU A 5 -17.93 -14.33 -7.77
N SER A 6 -18.73 -13.84 -6.85
CA SER A 6 -18.25 -13.22 -5.62
C SER A 6 -17.71 -14.33 -4.73
N GLU A 7 -16.40 -14.51 -4.71
CA GLU A 7 -15.75 -15.41 -3.76
C GLU A 7 -15.93 -14.82 -2.36
N THR A 8 -16.57 -15.58 -1.46
CA THR A 8 -16.71 -15.17 -0.07
C THR A 8 -15.54 -15.75 0.71
N ILE A 9 -14.78 -14.88 1.36
CA ILE A 9 -13.63 -15.26 2.18
C ILE A 9 -13.99 -15.04 3.64
N GLU A 10 -13.85 -16.08 4.45
CA GLU A 10 -14.00 -15.98 5.91
C GLU A 10 -12.72 -15.39 6.51
N VAL A 11 -12.87 -14.41 7.41
CA VAL A 11 -11.77 -13.76 8.13
C VAL A 11 -11.96 -13.94 9.62
N LYS A 12 -10.96 -14.50 10.28
CA LYS A 12 -10.98 -14.88 11.71
C LYS A 12 -10.29 -13.85 12.59
N ALA A 13 -10.48 -13.99 13.88
CA ALA A 13 -9.77 -13.16 14.87
C ALA A 13 -8.24 -13.26 14.70
N GLY A 14 -7.57 -12.12 14.61
CA GLY A 14 -6.12 -12.03 14.36
C GLY A 14 -5.71 -11.97 12.90
N GLU A 15 -6.63 -12.16 11.98
CA GLU A 15 -6.43 -11.98 10.54
C GLU A 15 -6.78 -10.54 10.13
N GLY A 16 -6.40 -10.19 8.92
CA GLY A 16 -6.71 -8.89 8.33
C GLY A 16 -6.97 -9.01 6.84
N PHE A 17 -7.60 -8.01 6.25
CA PHE A 17 -7.77 -7.98 4.81
C PHE A 17 -7.52 -6.60 4.23
N LEU A 18 -7.01 -6.61 3.01
CA LEU A 18 -6.68 -5.42 2.22
C LEU A 18 -7.86 -5.08 1.30
N ILE A 19 -8.25 -3.82 1.29
CA ILE A 19 -9.14 -3.25 0.30
C ILE A 19 -8.34 -2.29 -0.57
N GLU A 20 -8.18 -2.62 -1.84
CA GLU A 20 -7.54 -1.74 -2.79
C GLU A 20 -8.48 -0.62 -3.26
N PRO A 21 -7.95 0.56 -3.61
CA PRO A 21 -8.75 1.63 -4.21
C PRO A 21 -9.55 1.13 -5.43
N HIS A 22 -10.74 1.67 -5.61
CA HIS A 22 -11.62 1.36 -6.75
C HIS A 22 -12.03 -0.11 -6.90
N THR A 23 -11.90 -0.91 -5.84
CA THR A 23 -12.35 -2.29 -5.82
C THR A 23 -13.73 -2.36 -5.15
N ALA A 24 -14.72 -2.87 -5.87
CA ALA A 24 -16.03 -3.16 -5.28
C ALA A 24 -15.87 -4.30 -4.26
N HIS A 25 -16.31 -4.06 -3.05
CA HIS A 25 -16.22 -5.01 -1.95
C HIS A 25 -17.45 -4.94 -1.06
N MET A 26 -17.74 -6.04 -0.40
CA MET A 26 -18.74 -6.13 0.64
C MET A 26 -18.19 -7.02 1.77
N TYR A 27 -18.38 -6.58 2.99
CA TYR A 27 -18.07 -7.40 4.16
C TYR A 27 -19.23 -7.38 5.14
N ARG A 28 -19.38 -8.45 5.90
CA ARG A 28 -20.44 -8.60 6.89
C ARG A 28 -19.87 -9.31 8.12
N ALA A 29 -20.17 -8.78 9.30
CA ALA A 29 -19.89 -9.46 10.55
C ALA A 29 -20.86 -10.64 10.75
N ASP A 30 -20.42 -11.63 11.52
CA ASP A 30 -21.31 -12.68 12.00
C ASP A 30 -22.39 -12.07 12.91
N GLU A 31 -23.60 -12.58 12.85
CA GLU A 31 -24.72 -12.04 13.62
C GLU A 31 -24.65 -12.42 15.12
N ASN A 32 -24.01 -13.54 15.43
CA ASN A 32 -23.91 -14.06 16.80
C ASN A 32 -22.57 -13.70 17.46
N ASP A 33 -21.50 -13.52 16.66
CA ASP A 33 -20.16 -13.15 17.11
C ASP A 33 -19.60 -12.02 16.23
N PRO A 34 -20.10 -10.78 16.40
CA PRO A 34 -19.71 -9.66 15.56
C PRO A 34 -18.26 -9.25 15.78
N TRP A 35 -17.60 -8.84 14.72
CA TRP A 35 -16.20 -8.40 14.74
C TRP A 35 -15.96 -7.21 15.66
N HIS A 36 -14.84 -7.27 16.34
CA HIS A 36 -14.13 -6.10 16.85
C HIS A 36 -12.90 -5.88 16.00
N TYR A 37 -12.86 -4.83 15.17
CA TYR A 37 -11.79 -4.60 14.22
C TYR A 37 -11.26 -3.17 14.25
N ILE A 38 -10.03 -3.01 13.80
CA ILE A 38 -9.40 -1.73 13.54
C ILE A 38 -9.19 -1.62 12.03
N TRP A 39 -9.53 -0.50 11.47
CA TRP A 39 -9.22 -0.23 10.06
C TRP A 39 -8.40 1.06 9.94
N ILE A 40 -7.51 1.08 8.98
CA ILE A 40 -6.68 2.24 8.65
C ILE A 40 -6.70 2.46 7.14
N VAL A 41 -6.61 3.72 6.73
CA VAL A 41 -6.35 4.10 5.36
C VAL A 41 -4.94 4.66 5.29
N PHE A 42 -4.16 4.16 4.37
CA PHE A 42 -2.78 4.58 4.19
C PHE A 42 -2.44 4.68 2.71
N THR A 43 -1.52 5.57 2.41
CA THR A 43 -0.97 5.74 1.07
C THR A 43 0.51 6.08 1.18
N GLY A 44 1.28 5.77 0.17
CA GLY A 44 2.70 6.09 0.13
C GLY A 44 3.45 5.24 -0.88
N LEU A 45 4.62 5.70 -1.25
CA LEU A 45 5.44 5.11 -2.30
C LEU A 45 5.96 3.71 -1.95
N SER A 46 6.21 3.46 -0.67
CA SER A 46 6.68 2.16 -0.17
C SER A 46 5.57 1.14 0.04
N VAL A 47 4.30 1.58 0.08
CA VAL A 47 3.15 0.72 0.37
C VAL A 47 3.06 -0.50 -0.55
N PRO A 48 3.18 -0.38 -1.89
CA PRO A 48 3.13 -1.55 -2.76
C PRO A 48 4.24 -2.58 -2.48
N SER A 49 5.41 -2.13 -2.05
CA SER A 49 6.54 -3.02 -1.70
C SER A 49 6.26 -3.74 -0.38
N TYR A 50 5.74 -3.04 0.62
CA TYR A 50 5.37 -3.64 1.90
C TYR A 50 4.24 -4.65 1.77
N LEU A 51 3.19 -4.31 1.01
CA LEU A 51 2.08 -5.23 0.76
C LEU A 51 2.56 -6.52 0.07
N ARG A 52 3.41 -6.40 -0.96
CA ARG A 52 4.01 -7.58 -1.60
C ARG A 52 4.87 -8.39 -0.64
N ALA A 53 5.66 -7.75 0.21
CA ALA A 53 6.46 -8.43 1.22
C ALA A 53 5.59 -9.21 2.23
N CYS A 54 4.39 -8.69 2.54
CA CYS A 54 3.40 -9.38 3.35
C CYS A 54 2.59 -10.44 2.58
N GLY A 55 2.82 -10.62 1.28
CA GLY A 55 2.04 -11.51 0.43
C GLY A 55 0.63 -10.99 0.11
N LEU A 56 0.36 -9.71 0.42
CA LEU A 56 -0.92 -9.08 0.17
C LEU A 56 -0.98 -8.52 -1.25
N THR A 57 -1.95 -9.01 -2.01
CA THR A 57 -2.21 -8.60 -3.39
C THR A 57 -3.71 -8.60 -3.65
N ARG A 58 -4.13 -8.08 -4.81
CA ARG A 58 -5.53 -8.13 -5.24
C ARG A 58 -6.10 -9.55 -5.27
N ASN A 59 -5.28 -10.54 -5.67
CA ASN A 59 -5.68 -11.94 -5.75
C ASN A 59 -5.52 -12.69 -4.42
N ASN A 60 -4.81 -12.12 -3.47
CA ASN A 60 -4.62 -12.64 -2.12
C ASN A 60 -4.76 -11.49 -1.12
N PRO A 61 -5.98 -11.01 -0.87
CA PRO A 61 -6.20 -9.82 -0.05
C PRO A 61 -6.16 -10.09 1.45
N VAL A 62 -6.09 -11.35 1.90
CA VAL A 62 -6.16 -11.70 3.32
C VAL A 62 -4.77 -11.94 3.89
N PHE A 63 -4.51 -11.32 5.03
CA PHE A 63 -3.34 -11.56 5.86
C PHE A 63 -3.62 -12.72 6.82
N TYR A 64 -2.83 -13.78 6.70
CA TYR A 64 -2.84 -14.92 7.61
C TYR A 64 -1.58 -14.87 8.46
N PRO A 65 -1.69 -14.74 9.80
CA PRO A 65 -0.52 -14.75 10.66
C PRO A 65 0.10 -16.15 10.74
N GLN A 66 1.41 -16.23 10.85
CA GLN A 66 2.11 -17.51 11.09
C GLN A 66 1.71 -18.15 12.42
N SER A 67 1.33 -17.32 13.39
CA SER A 67 0.92 -17.76 14.71
C SER A 67 -0.13 -16.80 15.27
N TYR A 68 -1.14 -17.37 15.89
CA TYR A 68 -2.17 -16.62 16.64
C TYR A 68 -1.77 -16.34 18.08
N ALA A 69 -0.53 -16.63 18.49
CA ALA A 69 -0.03 -16.31 19.81
C ALA A 69 -0.10 -14.81 20.09
N HIS A 70 -0.46 -14.45 21.32
CA HIS A 70 -0.67 -13.05 21.73
C HIS A 70 0.55 -12.15 21.41
N ALA A 71 1.77 -12.66 21.62
CA ALA A 71 3.01 -11.92 21.34
C ALA A 71 3.16 -11.55 19.84
N VAL A 72 2.73 -12.42 18.95
CA VAL A 72 2.76 -12.20 17.49
C VAL A 72 1.68 -11.20 17.10
N SER A 73 0.45 -11.40 17.57
CA SER A 73 -0.66 -10.50 17.25
C SER A 73 -0.48 -9.10 17.88
N SER A 74 0.28 -8.97 18.96
CA SER A 74 0.55 -7.66 19.57
C SER A 74 1.46 -6.80 18.70
N ARG A 75 2.46 -7.36 17.99
CA ARG A 75 3.34 -6.63 17.09
C ARG A 75 2.60 -5.96 15.94
N VAL A 76 1.53 -6.56 15.48
CA VAL A 76 0.68 -5.99 14.42
C VAL A 76 -0.33 -4.99 15.00
N ARG A 77 -0.96 -5.31 16.13
CA ARG A 77 -2.05 -4.50 16.67
C ARG A 77 -1.58 -3.30 17.51
N GLU A 78 -0.46 -3.43 18.20
CA GLU A 78 0.00 -2.38 19.11
C GLU A 78 0.33 -1.07 18.40
N PRO A 79 1.03 -1.03 17.25
CA PRO A 79 1.21 0.20 16.48
C PRO A 79 -0.10 0.90 16.12
N LEU A 80 -1.13 0.13 15.74
CA LEU A 80 -2.44 0.69 15.42
C LEU A 80 -3.13 1.26 16.67
N ARG A 81 -3.03 0.60 17.81
CA ARG A 81 -3.54 1.11 19.08
C ARG A 81 -2.85 2.39 19.51
N GLN A 82 -1.54 2.48 19.29
CA GLN A 82 -0.77 3.69 19.57
C GLN A 82 -1.24 4.87 18.72
N ILE A 83 -1.53 4.65 17.44
CA ILE A 83 -2.11 5.68 16.56
C ILE A 83 -3.48 6.13 17.10
N LEU A 84 -4.36 5.19 17.42
CA LEU A 84 -5.72 5.48 17.90
C LEU A 84 -5.73 6.15 19.28
N GLY A 85 -4.78 5.77 20.15
CA GLY A 85 -4.68 6.31 21.51
C GLY A 85 -4.08 7.73 21.57
N HIS A 86 -3.49 8.21 20.48
CA HIS A 86 -2.81 9.50 20.43
C HIS A 86 -3.28 10.34 19.24
N PRO A 87 -4.52 10.84 19.26
CA PRO A 87 -5.11 11.58 18.13
C PRO A 87 -4.33 12.87 17.78
N ASP A 88 -3.66 13.46 18.76
CA ASP A 88 -2.85 14.68 18.60
C ASP A 88 -1.35 14.39 18.37
N ALA A 89 -1.00 13.14 18.08
CA ALA A 89 0.39 12.76 17.87
C ALA A 89 1.00 13.46 16.64
N SER A 90 2.31 13.67 16.70
CA SER A 90 3.05 14.23 15.55
C SER A 90 2.97 13.30 14.33
N LYS A 91 3.08 13.88 13.14
CA LYS A 91 3.17 13.10 11.88
C LYS A 91 4.29 12.07 11.94
N ALA A 92 5.43 12.42 12.54
CA ALA A 92 6.57 11.52 12.68
C ALA A 92 6.24 10.30 13.54
N PHE A 93 5.49 10.48 14.64
CA PHE A 93 5.01 9.38 15.48
C PHE A 93 4.10 8.45 14.67
N ILE A 94 3.10 8.99 13.97
CA ILE A 94 2.16 8.19 13.16
C ILE A 94 2.89 7.40 12.07
N ILE A 95 3.83 8.04 11.36
CA ILE A 95 4.65 7.38 10.33
C ILE A 95 5.49 6.27 10.95
N GLY A 96 6.11 6.50 12.12
CA GLY A 96 6.87 5.48 12.86
C GLY A 96 6.01 4.28 13.21
N GLN A 97 4.81 4.51 13.74
CA GLN A 97 3.88 3.42 14.07
C GLN A 97 3.41 2.65 12.83
N LEU A 98 3.18 3.33 11.70
CA LEU A 98 2.85 2.66 10.43
C LEU A 98 3.99 1.76 9.93
N HIS A 99 5.25 2.20 10.07
CA HIS A 99 6.39 1.34 9.73
C HIS A 99 6.50 0.12 10.64
N LEU A 100 6.30 0.29 11.94
CA LEU A 100 6.25 -0.83 12.89
C LEU A 100 5.10 -1.79 12.61
N PHE A 101 3.95 -1.27 12.18
CA PHE A 101 2.83 -2.10 11.74
C PHE A 101 3.20 -2.96 10.54
N PHE A 102 3.80 -2.39 9.49
CA PHE A 102 4.24 -3.14 8.32
C PHE A 102 5.35 -4.13 8.65
N ASP A 103 6.29 -3.76 9.52
CA ASP A 103 7.33 -4.66 10.02
C ASP A 103 6.70 -5.88 10.72
N GLY A 104 5.74 -5.65 11.61
CA GLY A 104 4.98 -6.69 12.27
C GLY A 104 4.22 -7.60 11.31
N LEU A 105 3.63 -7.06 10.24
CA LEU A 105 2.99 -7.87 9.19
C LEU A 105 4.01 -8.72 8.44
N MET A 106 5.13 -8.14 8.01
CA MET A 106 6.18 -8.86 7.26
C MET A 106 6.82 -9.98 8.07
N GLU A 107 7.07 -9.76 9.36
CA GLU A 107 7.62 -10.79 10.26
C GLU A 107 6.62 -11.93 10.53
N ASN A 108 5.33 -11.66 10.48
CA ASN A 108 4.30 -12.59 10.93
C ASN A 108 3.41 -13.13 9.79
N THR A 109 3.73 -12.85 8.54
CA THR A 109 2.97 -13.44 7.43
C THR A 109 3.28 -14.92 7.26
N ALA A 110 2.22 -15.73 7.08
CA ALA A 110 2.37 -17.15 6.74
C ALA A 110 2.92 -17.36 5.32
N VAL A 111 2.84 -16.36 4.48
CA VAL A 111 3.37 -16.37 3.13
C VAL A 111 4.85 -16.03 3.18
N GLN A 112 5.73 -17.05 3.24
CA GLN A 112 7.16 -16.81 3.08
C GLN A 112 7.46 -16.38 1.64
N SER A 113 7.47 -15.10 1.40
CA SER A 113 8.04 -14.54 0.18
C SER A 113 9.58 -14.64 0.27
N LYS A 114 10.10 -15.80 -0.10
CA LYS A 114 11.55 -15.98 -0.28
C LYS A 114 11.98 -15.02 -1.38
N ASN A 115 12.70 -13.96 -1.05
CA ASN A 115 13.31 -12.96 -1.95
C ASN A 115 12.45 -11.70 -2.26
N VAL A 116 11.70 -11.16 -1.34
CA VAL A 116 11.43 -9.74 -1.43
C VAL A 116 12.56 -9.01 -0.70
N THR A 117 13.65 -8.77 -1.40
CA THR A 117 14.52 -7.65 -1.04
C THR A 117 13.64 -6.42 -1.03
N THR A 118 13.59 -5.73 0.10
CA THR A 118 13.01 -4.39 0.24
C THR A 118 13.89 -3.37 -0.50
N ASP A 119 14.39 -3.73 -1.67
CA ASP A 119 14.96 -2.78 -2.60
C ASP A 119 13.80 -1.90 -3.05
N ILE A 120 13.62 -0.81 -2.29
CA ILE A 120 12.86 0.33 -2.77
C ILE A 120 13.55 0.70 -4.07
N ASN A 121 12.99 0.23 -5.18
CA ASN A 121 13.49 0.66 -6.46
C ASN A 121 13.15 2.14 -6.56
N ILE A 122 14.13 2.97 -6.22
CA ILE A 122 14.02 4.43 -6.18
C ILE A 122 13.46 4.95 -7.51
N ALA A 123 13.74 4.25 -8.60
CA ALA A 123 13.15 4.55 -9.91
C ALA A 123 11.62 4.46 -9.88
N ASN A 124 11.06 3.41 -9.29
CA ASN A 124 9.61 3.24 -9.18
C ASN A 124 8.97 4.30 -8.29
N VAL A 125 9.70 4.82 -7.31
CA VAL A 125 9.26 5.91 -6.44
C VAL A 125 9.03 7.18 -7.26
N TYR A 126 10.03 7.60 -8.02
CA TYR A 126 9.93 8.82 -8.85
C TYR A 126 8.86 8.70 -9.94
N ILE A 127 8.72 7.52 -10.54
CA ILE A 127 7.67 7.25 -11.54
C ILE A 127 6.29 7.36 -10.90
N ALA A 128 6.06 6.73 -9.75
CA ALA A 128 4.78 6.80 -9.05
C ALA A 128 4.42 8.22 -8.62
N GLU A 129 5.39 9.02 -8.16
CA GLU A 129 5.17 10.43 -7.84
C GLU A 129 4.81 11.26 -9.07
N ALA A 130 5.54 11.06 -10.16
CA ALA A 130 5.27 11.75 -11.41
C ALA A 130 3.87 11.41 -11.96
N MET A 131 3.50 10.13 -11.96
CA MET A 131 2.16 9.68 -12.39
C MET A 131 1.06 10.31 -11.53
N ARG A 132 1.20 10.28 -10.22
CA ARG A 132 0.24 10.90 -9.30
C ARG A 132 0.12 12.41 -9.52
N TYR A 133 1.23 13.10 -9.77
CA TYR A 133 1.21 14.53 -10.08
C TYR A 133 0.47 14.80 -11.37
N ILE A 134 0.75 14.03 -12.42
CA ILE A 134 0.07 14.11 -13.70
C ILE A 134 -1.45 13.88 -13.53
N GLU A 135 -1.85 12.80 -12.88
CA GLU A 135 -3.26 12.45 -12.66
C GLU A 135 -4.03 13.54 -11.89
N SER A 136 -3.38 14.12 -10.87
CA SER A 136 -4.04 15.14 -10.04
C SER A 136 -4.08 16.54 -10.66
N ARG A 137 -3.24 16.84 -11.65
CA ARG A 137 -3.07 18.18 -12.22
C ARG A 137 -2.96 18.22 -13.72
N TYR A 138 -3.43 17.19 -14.40
CA TYR A 138 -3.31 17.03 -15.86
C TYR A 138 -3.61 18.32 -16.64
N ALA A 139 -4.71 19.01 -16.31
CA ALA A 139 -5.13 20.23 -17.01
C ALA A 139 -4.25 21.46 -16.76
N ASP A 140 -3.46 21.46 -15.68
CA ASP A 140 -2.67 22.59 -15.25
C ASP A 140 -1.17 22.47 -15.60
N ILE A 141 -0.73 21.28 -16.02
CA ILE A 141 0.69 21.01 -16.32
C ILE A 141 1.09 21.76 -17.58
N ARG A 142 2.09 22.65 -17.42
CA ARG A 142 2.60 23.49 -18.52
C ARG A 142 3.91 22.97 -19.11
N SER A 143 4.65 22.16 -18.36
CA SER A 143 5.96 21.66 -18.83
C SER A 143 6.35 20.35 -18.12
N LEU A 144 7.20 19.57 -18.79
CA LEU A 144 7.81 18.37 -18.18
C LEU A 144 8.80 18.72 -17.06
N ASP A 145 9.34 19.92 -17.06
CA ASP A 145 10.25 20.39 -16.01
C ASP A 145 9.50 20.61 -14.68
N GLU A 146 8.23 20.97 -14.75
CA GLU A 146 7.35 21.09 -13.59
C GLU A 146 7.15 19.74 -12.89
N ILE A 147 6.91 18.68 -13.67
CA ILE A 147 6.78 17.32 -13.15
C ILE A 147 8.09 16.85 -12.52
N ALA A 148 9.21 17.09 -13.18
CA ALA A 148 10.53 16.73 -12.68
C ALA A 148 10.89 17.50 -11.39
N GLY A 149 10.56 18.80 -11.35
CA GLY A 149 10.73 19.64 -10.17
C GLY A 149 9.92 19.16 -8.98
N PHE A 150 8.68 18.74 -9.20
CA PHE A 150 7.84 18.13 -8.16
C PHE A 150 8.47 16.87 -7.57
N CYS A 151 9.07 16.03 -8.40
CA CYS A 151 9.77 14.82 -7.99
C CYS A 151 11.18 15.08 -7.45
N ASN A 152 11.64 16.33 -7.35
CA ASN A 152 13.00 16.70 -6.94
C ASN A 152 14.12 16.04 -7.78
N VAL A 153 13.89 15.83 -9.07
CA VAL A 153 14.86 15.26 -10.00
C VAL A 153 15.00 16.11 -11.25
N THR A 154 16.05 15.87 -12.03
CA THR A 154 16.19 16.52 -13.33
C THR A 154 15.23 15.88 -14.35
N ARG A 155 14.75 16.69 -15.32
CA ARG A 155 13.93 16.20 -16.43
C ARG A 155 14.58 15.01 -17.16
N SER A 156 15.87 15.07 -17.41
CA SER A 156 16.62 14.02 -18.09
C SER A 156 16.62 12.70 -17.27
N HIS A 157 16.74 12.81 -15.95
CA HIS A 157 16.69 11.66 -15.07
C HIS A 157 15.28 11.03 -15.09
N LEU A 158 14.24 11.83 -14.90
CA LEU A 158 12.86 11.36 -14.93
C LEU A 158 12.49 10.72 -16.29
N ALA A 159 12.86 11.36 -17.40
CA ALA A 159 12.63 10.83 -18.75
C ALA A 159 13.31 9.46 -18.97
N ARG A 160 14.55 9.30 -18.46
CA ARG A 160 15.25 8.01 -18.52
C ARG A 160 14.54 6.95 -17.70
N LEU A 161 14.04 7.28 -16.50
CA LEU A 161 13.29 6.36 -15.66
C LEU A 161 11.99 5.90 -16.32
N PHE A 162 11.21 6.82 -16.89
CA PHE A 162 9.99 6.46 -17.62
C PHE A 162 10.29 5.50 -18.77
N ARG A 163 11.32 5.79 -19.56
CA ARG A 163 11.70 4.96 -20.70
C ARG A 163 12.19 3.57 -20.29
N SER A 164 12.98 3.48 -19.21
CA SER A 164 13.53 2.20 -18.74
C SER A 164 12.51 1.31 -18.04
N THR A 165 11.50 1.90 -17.39
CA THR A 165 10.57 1.16 -16.53
C THR A 165 9.19 0.97 -17.18
N LEU A 166 8.68 1.99 -17.86
CA LEU A 166 7.35 1.96 -18.49
C LEU A 166 7.42 1.77 -20.02
N HIS A 167 8.62 1.83 -20.60
CA HIS A 167 8.87 1.74 -22.05
C HIS A 167 8.16 2.81 -22.88
N VAL A 168 7.74 3.90 -22.23
CA VAL A 168 7.17 5.10 -22.86
C VAL A 168 7.95 6.33 -22.45
N THR A 169 7.88 7.39 -23.22
CA THR A 169 8.41 8.68 -22.82
C THR A 169 7.46 9.38 -21.85
N LEU A 170 7.98 10.25 -21.00
CA LEU A 170 7.17 11.08 -20.11
C LEU A 170 6.17 11.94 -20.90
N GLN A 171 6.54 12.38 -22.10
CA GLN A 171 5.66 13.15 -22.97
C GLN A 171 4.53 12.29 -23.56
N GLU A 172 4.82 11.08 -24.02
CA GLU A 172 3.80 10.13 -24.50
C GLU A 172 2.82 9.79 -23.37
N TYR A 173 3.32 9.59 -22.14
CA TYR A 173 2.47 9.32 -21.00
C TYR A 173 1.54 10.50 -20.65
N LEU A 174 2.00 11.74 -20.84
CA LEU A 174 1.20 12.94 -20.57
C LEU A 174 0.10 13.16 -21.64
N ILE A 175 0.28 12.68 -22.85
CA ILE A 175 -0.65 12.93 -23.98
C ILE A 175 -1.74 11.85 -24.09
N ASN A 176 -1.50 10.66 -23.57
CA ASN A 176 -2.44 9.54 -23.58
C ASN A 176 -3.32 9.51 -22.34
#